data_249b25c77ce6ac0f4bcd57473f84ef3a
#
_entry.id   249b25c77ce6ac0f4bcd57473f84ef3a
#
_cell.length_a   1.000
_cell.length_b   1.000
_cell.length_c   1.000
_cell.angle_alpha   90.00
_cell.angle_beta   90.00
_cell.angle_gamma   90.00
#
_symmetry.space_group_name_H-M   'P 1'
#
loop_
_entity.id
_entity.type
_entity.pdbx_description
1 polymer ?
#
loop_
_entity_poly.entity_id
_entity_poly.type
_entity_poly.pdbx_seq_one_letter_code
_entity_poly.pdbx_strand_id
1 'polypeptide(L)' 'VDKKAVAQRMDELMKPIDRQIMMSDSREELLMLACAMQQRTTEIFDAELGVNGRKKMYEDYV' A
#
# COMPACT_ATOMS: atom_id res chain seq x y z
N VAL A 1 -19.76 -3.57 7.48
CA VAL A 1 -18.63 -2.68 7.71
C VAL A 1 -19.00 -1.27 7.26
N ASP A 2 -18.76 -0.30 8.10
CA ASP A 2 -19.03 1.10 7.79
C ASP A 2 -17.96 1.63 6.83
N LYS A 3 -18.36 1.94 5.60
CA LYS A 3 -17.47 2.45 4.56
C LYS A 3 -16.80 3.76 4.97
N LYS A 4 -17.49 4.59 5.75
CA LYS A 4 -16.96 5.86 6.23
C LYS A 4 -15.84 5.66 7.23
N ALA A 5 -16.01 4.71 8.14
CA ALA A 5 -14.97 4.38 9.12
C ALA A 5 -13.74 3.79 8.43
N VAL A 6 -13.94 2.95 7.42
CA VAL A 6 -12.84 2.38 6.64
C VAL A 6 -12.08 3.48 5.90
N ALA A 7 -12.80 4.40 5.25
CA ALA A 7 -12.18 5.51 4.53
C ALA A 7 -11.36 6.41 5.45
N GLN A 8 -11.89 6.70 6.64
CA GLN A 8 -11.18 7.51 7.63
C GLN A 8 -9.89 6.81 8.10
N ARG A 9 -9.98 5.50 8.34
CA ARG A 9 -8.81 4.72 8.76
C ARG A 9 -7.76 4.66 7.64
N MET A 10 -8.20 4.51 6.40
CA MET A 10 -7.30 4.54 5.25
C MET A 10 -6.55 5.86 5.16
N ASP A 11 -7.25 6.98 5.36
CA ASP A 11 -6.63 8.31 5.35
C ASP A 11 -5.56 8.42 6.43
N GLU A 12 -5.85 7.93 7.63
CA GLU A 12 -4.87 7.94 8.73
C GLU A 12 -3.64 7.11 8.39
N LEU A 13 -3.84 5.93 7.80
CA LEU A 13 -2.75 5.03 7.44
C LEU A 13 -1.91 5.58 6.29
N MET A 14 -2.51 6.40 5.41
CA MET A 14 -1.80 6.99 4.30
C MET A 14 -0.93 8.17 4.68
N LYS A 15 -1.18 8.81 5.83
CA LYS A 15 -0.39 9.98 6.26
C LYS A 15 1.11 9.71 6.36
N PRO A 16 1.57 8.64 7.02
CA PRO A 16 3.02 8.37 7.05
C PRO A 16 3.58 8.03 5.68
N ILE A 17 2.78 7.42 4.80
CA ILE A 17 3.19 7.12 3.42
C ILE A 17 3.34 8.43 2.66
N ASP A 18 2.38 9.33 2.76
CA ASP A 18 2.41 10.64 2.12
C ASP A 18 3.64 11.44 2.59
N ARG A 19 3.97 11.36 3.87
CA ARG A 19 5.15 12.01 4.42
C ARG A 19 6.42 11.49 3.77
N GLN A 20 6.54 10.17 3.60
CA GLN A 20 7.70 9.57 2.94
C GLN A 20 7.80 10.02 1.47
N ILE A 21 6.66 10.12 0.80
CA ILE A 21 6.62 10.62 -0.58
C ILE A 21 7.17 12.06 -0.61
N MET A 22 6.72 12.91 0.30
CA MET A 22 7.16 14.30 0.36
C MET A 22 8.64 14.45 0.72
N MET A 23 9.18 13.51 1.49
CA MET A 23 10.59 13.51 1.90
C MET A 23 11.52 12.94 0.84
N SER A 24 11.00 12.41 -0.25
CA SER A 24 11.81 11.85 -1.34
C SER A 24 12.51 12.99 -2.08
N ASP A 25 13.84 12.95 -2.13
CA ASP A 25 14.66 14.05 -2.67
C ASP A 25 14.76 14.05 -4.18
N SER A 26 14.47 12.93 -4.83
CA SER A 26 14.64 12.78 -6.27
C SER A 26 13.62 11.83 -6.84
N ARG A 27 13.54 11.82 -8.17
CA ARG A 27 12.70 10.86 -8.88
C ARG A 27 13.13 9.42 -8.55
N GLU A 28 14.42 9.17 -8.48
CA GLU A 28 14.95 7.83 -8.19
C GLU A 28 14.55 7.38 -6.79
N GLU A 29 14.66 8.26 -5.80
CA GLU A 29 14.21 7.98 -4.45
C GLU A 29 12.72 7.65 -4.41
N LEU A 30 11.92 8.41 -5.14
CA LEU A 30 10.48 8.20 -5.20
C LEU A 30 10.15 6.84 -5.81
N LEU A 31 10.85 6.46 -6.88
CA LEU A 31 10.63 5.16 -7.53
C LEU A 31 11.07 4.00 -6.64
N MET A 32 12.17 4.17 -5.91
CA MET A 32 12.61 3.16 -4.95
C MET A 32 11.60 3.00 -3.81
N LEU A 33 11.03 4.10 -3.35
CA LEU A 33 9.97 4.06 -2.34
C LEU A 33 8.76 3.28 -2.85
N ALA A 34 8.34 3.54 -4.09
CA ALA A 34 7.23 2.82 -4.69
C ALA A 34 7.50 1.31 -4.75
N CYS A 35 8.72 0.92 -5.14
CA CYS A 35 9.11 -0.49 -5.17
C CYS A 35 9.10 -1.10 -3.76
N ALA A 36 9.60 -0.37 -2.77
CA ALA A 36 9.60 -0.84 -1.39
C ALA A 36 8.18 -1.05 -0.87
N MET A 37 7.28 -0.10 -1.16
CA MET A 37 5.87 -0.22 -0.77
C MET A 37 5.21 -1.41 -1.45
N GLN A 38 5.50 -1.63 -2.73
CA GLN A 38 4.96 -2.76 -3.49
C GLN A 38 5.42 -4.08 -2.87
N GLN A 39 6.68 -4.17 -2.50
CA GLN A 39 7.20 -5.38 -1.88
C GLN A 39 6.51 -5.68 -0.55
N ARG A 40 6.34 -4.67 0.30
CA ARG A 40 5.64 -4.85 1.58
C ARG A 40 4.17 -5.19 1.38
N THR A 41 3.52 -4.58 0.40
CA THR A 41 2.14 -4.90 0.04
C THR A 41 2.00 -6.36 -0.33
N THR A 42 2.89 -6.87 -1.18
CA THR A 42 2.90 -8.27 -1.60
C THR A 42 3.10 -9.20 -0.41
N GLU A 43 4.04 -8.88 0.48
CA GLU A 43 4.31 -9.69 1.67
C GLU A 43 3.09 -9.78 2.59
N ILE A 44 2.40 -8.67 2.81
CA ILE A 44 1.21 -8.63 3.65
C ILE A 44 0.09 -9.48 3.05
N PHE A 45 -0.19 -9.28 1.77
CA PHE A 45 -1.24 -10.05 1.10
C PHE A 45 -0.92 -11.55 1.09
N ASP A 46 0.34 -11.92 0.84
CA ASP A 46 0.74 -13.33 0.87
C ASP A 46 0.59 -13.94 2.26
N ALA A 47 0.95 -13.20 3.30
CA ALA A 47 0.84 -13.67 4.68
C ALA A 47 -0.61 -13.83 5.12
N GLU A 48 -1.49 -12.88 4.73
CA GLU A 48 -2.88 -12.87 5.19
C GLU A 48 -3.84 -13.66 4.30
N LEU A 49 -3.60 -13.67 3.00
CA LEU A 49 -4.54 -14.23 2.01
C LEU A 49 -3.96 -15.41 1.23
N GLY A 50 -2.66 -15.65 1.32
CA GLY A 50 -1.97 -16.59 0.47
C GLY A 50 -1.77 -16.03 -0.94
N VAL A 51 -0.97 -16.72 -1.76
CA VAL A 51 -0.59 -16.26 -3.10
C VAL A 51 -1.84 -16.09 -3.98
N ASN A 52 -2.76 -17.04 -3.93
CA ASN A 52 -3.97 -16.96 -4.75
C ASN A 52 -4.88 -15.80 -4.32
N GLY A 53 -5.00 -15.56 -3.02
CA GLY A 53 -5.75 -14.42 -2.49
C GLY A 53 -5.14 -13.09 -2.90
N ARG A 54 -3.82 -12.99 -2.86
CA ARG A 54 -3.11 -11.80 -3.32
C ARG A 54 -3.38 -11.52 -4.81
N LYS A 55 -3.27 -12.55 -5.63
CA LYS A 55 -3.53 -12.40 -7.07
C LYS A 55 -4.94 -11.90 -7.33
N LYS A 56 -5.90 -12.42 -6.59
CA LYS A 56 -7.30 -11.99 -6.72
C LYS A 56 -7.48 -10.53 -6.28
N MET A 57 -6.81 -10.11 -5.22
CA MET A 57 -6.85 -8.71 -4.78
C MET A 57 -6.31 -7.77 -5.86
N TYR A 58 -5.21 -8.13 -6.50
CA TYR A 58 -4.64 -7.32 -7.57
C TYR A 58 -5.55 -7.26 -8.80
N GLU A 59 -6.25 -8.36 -9.12
CA GLU A 59 -7.19 -8.36 -10.25
C GLU A 59 -8.42 -7.50 -9.96
N ASP A 60 -8.96 -7.58 -8.73
CA ASP A 60 -10.27 -7.02 -8.42
C ASP A 60 -10.18 -5.59 -7.86
N TYR A 61 -9.10 -5.23 -7.18
CA TYR A 61 -9.04 -4.01 -6.38
C TYR A 61 -7.81 -3.14 -6.61
N VAL A 62 -6.82 -3.63 -7.28
CA VAL A 62 -5.56 -2.90 -7.54
C VAL A 62 -5.24 -2.84 -9.05
#